data_138bac6825cf48ad02b4178cc7799dbd
#
_entry.id   138bac6825cf48ad02b4178cc7799dbd
#
_cell.length_a   1.000
_cell.length_b   1.000
_cell.length_c   1.000
_cell.angle_alpha   90.00
_cell.angle_beta   90.00
_cell.angle_gamma   90.00
#
_symmetry.space_group_name_H-M   'P 1'
#
loop_
_entity.id
_entity.type
_entity.pdbx_description
1 polymer ?
#
loop_
_entity_poly.entity_id
_entity_poly.type
_entity_poly.pdbx_seq_one_letter_code
_entity_poly.pdbx_strand_id
1 'polypeptide(L)'
;MALKAGIVGLPNVGKSTLFNCLSSAKAQAANFPFCTIDAQMGQITVPDERLNKLAELVHPGRIVPATCDIVDIAGLVKGASKGEGLGNQFLGNIRETDAIIHVLRCFDNDNIVHVDGSVDPVRDKEIIDTELQLKDLETIENRIKRVEKVAKVGGDKQAKLEYDVLLQYKAALEQGKSARTVTFESEDEQQAAKNLFLLTAKPVLYVCNVDDTSAAHGNAHVDAVRKAIKDENAELLIISAQTEADIAELESYEEKQIFLEDMGLKESGCDRLIKAIYHLLDLQTFITAGEMEVKAWTFRKGWKAPQCAGVIHTDFEKGFIRAEIVSYDDLVECGGFGALVHGAAAHARMLLEKRKDGARALRREVWDEVPCGVAHPELGAGDGTTVGSLREHGERDERGEKRKARAGGRVLVADH
;
A
#
# COMPACT_ATOMS: atom_id res chain seq x y z
N MET A 1 -2.31 -10.47 7.48
CA MET A 1 -1.60 -10.94 6.26
C MET A 1 -1.00 -9.73 5.59
N ALA A 2 0.25 -9.82 5.13
CA ALA A 2 0.85 -8.77 4.30
C ALA A 2 0.06 -8.65 3.00
N LEU A 3 -0.17 -7.42 2.53
CA LEU A 3 -0.84 -7.16 1.27
C LEU A 3 0.16 -7.33 0.12
N LYS A 4 -0.32 -7.89 -0.99
CA LYS A 4 0.50 -8.26 -2.13
C LYS A 4 0.05 -7.55 -3.39
N ALA A 5 0.99 -6.99 -4.15
CA ALA A 5 0.75 -6.49 -5.49
C ALA A 5 1.31 -7.47 -6.54
N GLY A 6 0.52 -7.82 -7.54
CA GLY A 6 0.92 -8.72 -8.62
C GLY A 6 1.33 -7.95 -9.87
N ILE A 7 2.53 -8.22 -10.39
CA ILE A 7 2.99 -7.64 -11.65
C ILE A 7 2.51 -8.52 -12.81
N VAL A 8 1.74 -7.93 -13.72
CA VAL A 8 1.20 -8.60 -14.90
C VAL A 8 1.59 -7.85 -16.18
N GLY A 9 1.52 -8.50 -17.32
CA GLY A 9 1.78 -7.91 -18.63
C GLY A 9 2.13 -9.01 -19.64
N LEU A 10 2.10 -8.67 -20.92
CA LEU A 10 2.49 -9.59 -21.99
C LEU A 10 3.99 -9.96 -21.91
N PRO A 11 4.45 -10.99 -22.61
CA PRO A 11 5.88 -11.27 -22.74
C PRO A 11 6.65 -10.07 -23.34
N ASN A 12 7.90 -9.91 -22.93
CA ASN A 12 8.84 -8.91 -23.44
C ASN A 12 8.44 -7.41 -23.25
N VAL A 13 7.59 -7.13 -22.25
CA VAL A 13 7.22 -5.74 -21.90
C VAL A 13 8.14 -5.12 -20.83
N GLY A 14 9.11 -5.89 -20.29
CA GLY A 14 10.05 -5.43 -19.26
C GLY A 14 9.68 -5.80 -17.82
N LYS A 15 8.69 -6.70 -17.60
CA LYS A 15 8.25 -7.13 -16.25
C LYS A 15 9.40 -7.62 -15.37
N SER A 16 10.16 -8.60 -15.85
CA SER A 16 11.23 -9.25 -15.08
C SER A 16 12.38 -8.29 -14.81
N THR A 17 12.69 -7.37 -15.74
CA THR A 17 13.67 -6.31 -15.52
C THR A 17 13.21 -5.41 -14.38
N LEU A 18 11.97 -4.94 -14.42
CA LEU A 18 11.39 -4.09 -13.38
C LEU A 18 11.33 -4.81 -12.03
N PHE A 19 10.91 -6.08 -12.01
CA PHE A 19 10.88 -6.89 -10.79
C PHE A 19 12.28 -7.07 -10.19
N ASN A 20 13.29 -7.30 -11.04
CA ASN A 20 14.68 -7.42 -10.58
C ASN A 20 15.21 -6.10 -10.01
N CYS A 21 14.92 -4.94 -10.63
CA CYS A 21 15.31 -3.63 -10.11
C CYS A 21 14.68 -3.37 -8.74
N LEU A 22 13.38 -3.64 -8.58
CA LEU A 22 12.67 -3.52 -7.32
C LEU A 22 13.25 -4.45 -6.23
N SER A 23 13.62 -5.66 -6.60
CA SER A 23 14.20 -6.65 -5.68
C SER A 23 15.65 -6.35 -5.33
N SER A 24 16.44 -5.79 -6.27
CA SER A 24 17.84 -5.41 -6.08
C SER A 24 18.00 -4.18 -5.20
N ALA A 25 17.08 -3.23 -5.25
CA ALA A 25 17.03 -2.09 -4.36
C ALA A 25 17.05 -2.48 -2.87
N LYS A 26 16.52 -3.67 -2.55
CA LYS A 26 16.57 -4.28 -1.22
C LYS A 26 17.97 -4.72 -0.80
N ALA A 27 18.76 -5.30 -1.71
CA ALA A 27 20.09 -5.82 -1.39
C ALA A 27 21.06 -4.70 -0.97
N GLN A 28 20.86 -3.49 -1.48
CA GLN A 28 21.66 -2.30 -1.12
C GLN A 28 21.18 -1.61 0.17
N ALA A 29 19.88 -1.72 0.50
CA ALA A 29 19.30 -1.04 1.67
C ALA A 29 19.33 -1.85 2.97
N ALA A 30 19.64 -3.15 2.94
CA ALA A 30 19.50 -4.00 4.12
C ALA A 30 20.60 -5.06 4.24
N ASN A 31 21.47 -4.90 5.22
CA ASN A 31 22.19 -6.00 5.89
C ASN A 31 21.22 -6.85 6.73
N PHE A 32 20.09 -7.31 6.19
CA PHE A 32 19.14 -8.14 6.94
C PHE A 32 19.27 -9.63 6.56
N PRO A 33 19.64 -10.50 7.55
CA PRO A 33 19.82 -11.93 7.30
C PRO A 33 18.51 -12.65 7.34
N PHE A 34 17.67 -12.89 6.67
CA PHE A 34 16.44 -13.71 6.56
C PHE A 34 15.44 -13.16 5.53
N CYS A 35 15.69 -13.42 4.25
CA CYS A 35 14.65 -13.36 3.24
C CYS A 35 14.81 -14.56 2.31
N THR A 36 13.91 -15.51 2.43
CA THR A 36 13.71 -16.56 1.44
C THR A 36 13.11 -15.90 0.20
N ILE A 37 13.86 -15.85 -0.89
CA ILE A 37 13.37 -15.39 -2.19
C ILE A 37 12.81 -16.62 -2.87
N ASP A 38 11.50 -16.79 -2.87
CA ASP A 38 10.83 -17.61 -3.87
C ASP A 38 11.02 -16.88 -5.21
N ALA A 39 11.35 -17.58 -6.28
CA ALA A 39 11.71 -16.99 -7.58
C ALA A 39 10.62 -16.10 -8.22
N GLN A 40 9.45 -16.01 -7.59
CA GLN A 40 8.29 -15.23 -8.04
C GLN A 40 7.76 -14.24 -6.99
N MET A 41 8.32 -14.19 -5.79
CA MET A 41 7.88 -13.28 -4.72
C MET A 41 9.04 -12.46 -4.22
N GLY A 42 8.92 -11.14 -4.31
CA GLY A 42 9.87 -10.16 -3.77
C GLY A 42 9.22 -9.35 -2.64
N GLN A 43 10.00 -9.07 -1.60
CA GLN A 43 9.62 -8.09 -0.60
C GLN A 43 10.43 -6.82 -0.85
N ILE A 44 9.76 -5.69 -1.08
CA ILE A 44 10.38 -4.41 -1.36
C ILE A 44 10.34 -3.51 -0.13
N THR A 45 11.39 -2.71 0.04
CA THR A 45 11.46 -1.71 1.11
C THR A 45 10.80 -0.42 0.66
N VAL A 46 9.93 0.13 1.50
CA VAL A 46 9.27 1.41 1.22
C VAL A 46 10.23 2.55 1.59
N PRO A 47 10.63 3.40 0.62
CA PRO A 47 11.47 4.56 0.90
C PRO A 47 10.73 5.54 1.82
N ASP A 48 11.37 5.91 2.94
CA ASP A 48 10.80 6.85 3.90
C ASP A 48 11.92 7.66 4.57
N GLU A 49 12.10 8.89 4.11
CA GLU A 49 13.14 9.80 4.61
C GLU A 49 12.98 10.13 6.10
N ARG A 50 11.76 10.00 6.64
CA ARG A 50 11.48 10.24 8.06
C ARG A 50 12.26 9.29 8.97
N LEU A 51 12.48 8.04 8.52
CA LEU A 51 13.26 7.06 9.28
C LEU A 51 14.70 7.52 9.51
N ASN A 52 15.34 8.05 8.48
CA ASN A 52 16.72 8.54 8.56
C ASN A 52 16.79 9.76 9.49
N LYS A 53 15.85 10.69 9.34
CA LYS A 53 15.80 11.89 10.18
C LYS A 53 15.53 11.57 11.65
N LEU A 54 14.64 10.63 11.92
CA LEU A 54 14.38 10.15 13.28
C LEU A 54 15.60 9.41 13.87
N ALA A 55 16.32 8.66 13.04
CA ALA A 55 17.55 7.98 13.47
C ALA A 55 18.65 8.98 13.87
N GLU A 56 18.78 10.11 13.18
CA GLU A 56 19.67 11.20 13.57
C GLU A 56 19.30 11.80 14.93
N LEU A 57 18.02 11.86 15.27
CA LEU A 57 17.53 12.44 16.54
C LEU A 57 17.66 11.50 17.73
N VAL A 58 17.46 10.18 17.52
CA VAL A 58 17.39 9.21 18.63
C VAL A 58 18.58 8.25 18.69
N HIS A 59 19.45 8.25 17.68
CA HIS A 59 20.64 7.39 17.57
C HIS A 59 20.33 5.91 17.89
N PRO A 60 19.41 5.26 17.14
CA PRO A 60 18.94 3.92 17.45
C PRO A 60 19.99 2.86 17.13
N GLY A 61 19.91 1.72 17.81
CA GLY A 61 20.73 0.56 17.49
C GLY A 61 20.44 -0.06 16.11
N ARG A 62 19.22 0.14 15.57
CA ARG A 62 18.83 -0.29 14.22
C ARG A 62 17.67 0.53 13.65
N ILE A 63 17.57 0.55 12.31
CA ILE A 63 16.46 1.14 11.57
C ILE A 63 15.73 0.01 10.84
N VAL A 64 14.40 -0.03 10.93
CA VAL A 64 13.56 -1.06 10.29
C VAL A 64 12.50 -0.37 9.41
N PRO A 65 12.68 -0.32 8.10
CA PRO A 65 11.73 0.30 7.19
C PRO A 65 10.47 -0.55 7.03
N ALA A 66 9.40 0.05 6.53
CA ALA A 66 8.21 -0.66 6.08
C ALA A 66 8.53 -1.48 4.82
N THR A 67 7.80 -2.57 4.63
CA THR A 67 7.96 -3.43 3.46
C THR A 67 6.62 -3.75 2.83
N CYS A 68 6.63 -3.98 1.50
CA CYS A 68 5.48 -4.41 0.72
C CYS A 68 5.86 -5.66 -0.09
N ASP A 69 4.93 -6.60 -0.21
CA ASP A 69 5.17 -7.82 -1.00
C ASP A 69 4.74 -7.62 -2.45
N ILE A 70 5.61 -8.00 -3.38
CA ILE A 70 5.33 -8.04 -4.81
C ILE A 70 5.48 -9.46 -5.34
N VAL A 71 4.67 -9.79 -6.34
CA VAL A 71 4.70 -11.12 -7.00
C VAL A 71 4.86 -10.91 -8.49
N ASP A 72 5.94 -11.48 -9.08
CA ASP A 72 6.04 -11.56 -10.55
C ASP A 72 5.12 -12.67 -11.04
N ILE A 73 4.07 -12.27 -11.73
CA ILE A 73 3.12 -13.23 -12.31
C ILE A 73 3.51 -13.47 -13.74
N ALA A 74 3.87 -14.73 -14.06
CA ALA A 74 4.28 -15.14 -15.40
C ALA A 74 3.31 -14.62 -16.46
N GLY A 75 3.86 -14.16 -17.60
CA GLY A 75 3.10 -13.44 -18.62
C GLY A 75 1.88 -14.21 -19.12
N LEU A 76 0.78 -13.51 -19.30
CA LEU A 76 -0.45 -14.01 -19.87
C LEU A 76 -0.23 -14.37 -21.35
N VAL A 77 -0.73 -15.52 -21.75
CA VAL A 77 -0.89 -15.89 -23.16
C VAL A 77 -2.38 -15.80 -23.49
N LYS A 78 -2.73 -15.28 -24.65
CA LYS A 78 -4.09 -15.21 -25.16
C LYS A 78 -4.79 -16.57 -25.04
N GLY A 79 -6.01 -16.60 -24.49
CA GLY A 79 -6.77 -17.84 -24.27
C GLY A 79 -6.64 -18.43 -22.86
N ALA A 80 -6.03 -17.71 -21.91
CA ALA A 80 -5.87 -18.15 -20.52
C ALA A 80 -7.20 -18.44 -19.81
N SER A 81 -8.25 -17.68 -20.14
CA SER A 81 -9.60 -17.84 -19.57
C SER A 81 -10.28 -19.17 -19.98
N LYS A 82 -9.85 -19.78 -21.10
CA LYS A 82 -10.39 -21.06 -21.57
C LYS A 82 -9.90 -22.29 -20.79
N GLY A 83 -9.04 -22.08 -19.79
CA GLY A 83 -8.70 -23.08 -18.79
C GLY A 83 -7.64 -24.09 -19.21
N GLU A 84 -6.87 -23.83 -20.27
CA GLU A 84 -5.79 -24.71 -20.68
C GLU A 84 -4.47 -24.36 -19.98
N GLY A 85 -3.96 -25.27 -19.16
CA GLY A 85 -2.59 -25.27 -18.63
C GLY A 85 -2.20 -24.02 -17.81
N LEU A 86 -1.21 -23.27 -18.30
CA LEU A 86 -0.60 -22.12 -17.62
C LEU A 86 -1.58 -20.96 -17.35
N GLY A 87 -2.68 -20.85 -18.12
CA GLY A 87 -3.68 -19.80 -17.94
C GLY A 87 -4.40 -19.86 -16.59
N ASN A 88 -4.77 -21.06 -16.13
CA ASN A 88 -5.41 -21.23 -14.81
C ASN A 88 -4.46 -20.87 -13.67
N GLN A 89 -3.18 -21.19 -13.79
CA GLN A 89 -2.17 -20.83 -12.80
C GLN A 89 -1.99 -19.30 -12.73
N PHE A 90 -1.91 -18.63 -13.88
CA PHE A 90 -1.84 -17.18 -13.98
C PHE A 90 -3.03 -16.51 -13.25
N LEU A 91 -4.27 -16.92 -13.58
CA LEU A 91 -5.47 -16.39 -12.96
C LEU A 91 -5.55 -16.70 -11.45
N GLY A 92 -5.03 -17.86 -11.04
CA GLY A 92 -4.88 -18.24 -9.63
C GLY A 92 -3.93 -17.30 -8.89
N ASN A 93 -2.76 -17.03 -9.47
CA ASN A 93 -1.77 -16.12 -8.87
C ASN A 93 -2.33 -14.70 -8.73
N ILE A 94 -3.03 -14.18 -9.76
CA ILE A 94 -3.70 -12.85 -9.63
C ILE A 94 -4.74 -12.87 -8.51
N ARG A 95 -5.48 -13.97 -8.33
CA ARG A 95 -6.50 -14.05 -7.27
C ARG A 95 -5.91 -13.88 -5.87
N GLU A 96 -4.67 -14.33 -5.65
CA GLU A 96 -3.96 -14.24 -4.37
C GLU A 96 -3.35 -12.86 -4.09
N THR A 97 -3.37 -11.93 -5.04
CA THR A 97 -2.89 -10.56 -4.85
C THR A 97 -4.02 -9.61 -4.47
N ASP A 98 -3.69 -8.49 -3.83
CA ASP A 98 -4.63 -7.44 -3.43
C ASP A 98 -4.75 -6.32 -4.47
N ALA A 99 -3.71 -6.10 -5.28
CA ALA A 99 -3.67 -5.11 -6.36
C ALA A 99 -2.92 -5.66 -7.57
N ILE A 100 -3.10 -5.02 -8.73
CA ILE A 100 -2.48 -5.38 -10.00
C ILE A 100 -1.58 -4.23 -10.47
N ILE A 101 -0.33 -4.55 -10.81
CA ILE A 101 0.61 -3.68 -11.50
C ILE A 101 0.66 -4.17 -12.95
N HIS A 102 0.02 -3.44 -13.85
CA HIS A 102 -0.07 -3.83 -15.25
C HIS A 102 1.01 -3.13 -16.09
N VAL A 103 2.06 -3.85 -16.44
CA VAL A 103 3.18 -3.32 -17.22
C VAL A 103 2.85 -3.38 -18.70
N LEU A 104 2.95 -2.24 -19.37
CA LEU A 104 2.68 -2.05 -20.80
C LEU A 104 3.96 -1.60 -21.51
N ARG A 105 4.24 -2.17 -22.68
CA ARG A 105 5.35 -1.78 -23.53
C ARG A 105 4.97 -0.50 -24.29
N CYS A 106 5.65 0.58 -23.98
CA CYS A 106 5.46 1.90 -24.59
C CYS A 106 6.78 2.39 -25.25
N PHE A 107 7.59 1.48 -25.79
CA PHE A 107 8.84 1.78 -26.50
C PHE A 107 8.97 0.92 -27.73
N ASP A 108 9.59 1.45 -28.76
CA ASP A 108 9.92 0.75 -29.99
C ASP A 108 11.36 0.23 -29.93
N ASN A 109 11.57 -1.06 -30.22
CA ASN A 109 12.87 -1.69 -30.28
C ASN A 109 12.81 -2.92 -31.19
N ASP A 110 13.43 -2.85 -32.34
CA ASP A 110 13.40 -3.91 -33.36
C ASP A 110 14.11 -5.20 -32.91
N ASN A 111 15.02 -5.11 -31.92
CA ASN A 111 15.70 -6.27 -31.36
C ASN A 111 14.86 -7.06 -30.35
N ILE A 112 13.76 -6.51 -29.88
CA ILE A 112 12.85 -7.13 -28.91
C ILE A 112 11.57 -7.51 -29.62
N VAL A 113 11.36 -8.80 -29.84
CA VAL A 113 10.18 -9.33 -30.54
C VAL A 113 8.92 -9.03 -29.72
N HIS A 114 7.88 -8.48 -30.38
CA HIS A 114 6.54 -8.34 -29.80
C HIS A 114 5.68 -9.54 -30.17
N VAL A 115 4.87 -10.06 -29.24
CA VAL A 115 4.04 -11.26 -29.43
C VAL A 115 3.07 -11.11 -30.63
N ASP A 116 2.48 -9.92 -30.79
CA ASP A 116 1.54 -9.60 -31.87
C ASP A 116 2.20 -8.83 -33.04
N GLY A 117 3.54 -8.80 -33.12
CA GLY A 117 4.30 -8.25 -34.24
C GLY A 117 4.41 -6.72 -34.30
N SER A 118 3.68 -5.98 -33.48
CA SER A 118 3.74 -4.51 -33.40
C SER A 118 3.50 -4.03 -31.99
N VAL A 119 4.07 -2.88 -31.61
CA VAL A 119 3.85 -2.27 -30.31
C VAL A 119 2.52 -1.51 -30.35
N ASP A 120 1.59 -1.91 -29.50
CA ASP A 120 0.31 -1.24 -29.28
C ASP A 120 -0.13 -1.47 -27.81
N PRO A 121 0.23 -0.56 -26.89
CA PRO A 121 -0.05 -0.77 -25.47
C PRO A 121 -1.55 -0.77 -25.12
N VAL A 122 -2.41 -0.15 -25.94
CA VAL A 122 -3.86 -0.17 -25.72
C VAL A 122 -4.42 -1.54 -26.03
N ARG A 123 -4.07 -2.10 -27.20
CA ARG A 123 -4.41 -3.48 -27.57
C ARG A 123 -3.89 -4.48 -26.54
N ASP A 124 -2.65 -4.31 -26.09
CA ASP A 124 -2.01 -5.23 -25.13
C ASP A 124 -2.72 -5.20 -23.77
N LYS A 125 -3.16 -4.01 -23.35
CA LYS A 125 -4.02 -3.83 -22.17
C LYS A 125 -5.35 -4.58 -22.34
N GLU A 126 -6.02 -4.36 -23.47
CA GLU A 126 -7.33 -4.99 -23.75
C GLU A 126 -7.27 -6.51 -23.79
N ILE A 127 -6.17 -7.11 -24.26
CA ILE A 127 -5.96 -8.55 -24.23
C ILE A 127 -6.04 -9.08 -22.79
N ILE A 128 -5.29 -8.48 -21.88
CA ILE A 128 -5.27 -8.91 -20.46
C ILE A 128 -6.63 -8.63 -19.80
N ASP A 129 -7.18 -7.44 -19.98
CA ASP A 129 -8.47 -7.07 -19.40
C ASP A 129 -9.57 -8.04 -19.85
N THR A 130 -9.62 -8.40 -21.14
CA THR A 130 -10.60 -9.34 -21.68
C THR A 130 -10.50 -10.72 -21.01
N GLU A 131 -9.28 -11.25 -20.84
CA GLU A 131 -9.09 -12.54 -20.18
C GLU A 131 -9.55 -12.53 -18.71
N LEU A 132 -9.27 -11.43 -17.97
CA LEU A 132 -9.73 -11.27 -16.60
C LEU A 132 -11.25 -11.11 -16.52
N GLN A 133 -11.84 -10.31 -17.42
CA GLN A 133 -13.29 -10.08 -17.51
C GLN A 133 -14.05 -11.36 -17.84
N LEU A 134 -13.56 -12.16 -18.77
CA LEU A 134 -14.17 -13.45 -19.13
C LEU A 134 -14.16 -14.42 -17.93
N LYS A 135 -13.08 -14.43 -17.14
CA LYS A 135 -13.00 -15.27 -15.94
C LYS A 135 -13.93 -14.80 -14.85
N ASP A 136 -14.06 -13.49 -14.65
CA ASP A 136 -15.01 -12.92 -13.71
C ASP A 136 -16.46 -13.19 -14.13
N LEU A 137 -16.76 -13.08 -15.43
CA LEU A 137 -18.08 -13.38 -15.96
C LEU A 137 -18.48 -14.84 -15.68
N GLU A 138 -17.57 -15.80 -15.93
CA GLU A 138 -17.78 -17.22 -15.58
C GLU A 138 -18.05 -17.38 -14.06
N THR A 139 -17.28 -16.69 -13.22
CA THR A 139 -17.45 -16.73 -11.76
C THR A 139 -18.82 -16.20 -11.35
N ILE A 140 -19.24 -15.06 -11.90
CA ILE A 140 -20.52 -14.41 -11.65
C ILE A 140 -21.69 -15.30 -12.12
N GLU A 141 -21.63 -15.85 -13.33
CA GLU A 141 -22.69 -16.71 -13.84
C GLU A 141 -22.88 -17.98 -12.99
N ASN A 142 -21.77 -18.60 -12.59
CA ASN A 142 -21.83 -19.75 -11.69
C ASN A 142 -22.41 -19.39 -10.31
N ARG A 143 -22.13 -18.18 -9.80
CA ARG A 143 -22.68 -17.70 -8.53
C ARG A 143 -24.17 -17.37 -8.66
N ILE A 144 -24.57 -16.69 -9.73
CA ILE A 144 -25.99 -16.40 -10.04
C ILE A 144 -26.82 -17.68 -10.02
N LYS A 145 -26.39 -18.76 -10.73
CA LYS A 145 -27.11 -20.05 -10.76
C LYS A 145 -27.37 -20.62 -9.36
N ARG A 146 -26.51 -20.34 -8.39
CA ARG A 146 -26.63 -20.83 -7.01
C ARG A 146 -27.61 -19.99 -6.17
N VAL A 147 -27.52 -18.65 -6.30
CA VAL A 147 -28.27 -17.73 -5.43
C VAL A 147 -29.66 -17.35 -6.00
N GLU A 148 -29.84 -17.43 -7.31
CA GLU A 148 -31.04 -16.96 -8.03
C GLU A 148 -32.34 -17.52 -7.46
N LYS A 149 -32.41 -18.84 -7.18
CA LYS A 149 -33.62 -19.48 -6.67
C LYS A 149 -33.99 -18.94 -5.28
N VAL A 150 -33.01 -18.80 -4.41
CA VAL A 150 -33.20 -18.30 -3.03
C VAL A 150 -33.57 -16.81 -3.05
N ALA A 151 -32.90 -16.02 -3.87
CA ALA A 151 -33.17 -14.60 -4.03
C ALA A 151 -34.56 -14.29 -4.57
N LYS A 152 -35.07 -15.11 -5.53
CA LYS A 152 -36.41 -14.93 -6.16
C LYS A 152 -37.57 -15.43 -5.30
N VAL A 153 -37.38 -16.43 -4.44
CA VAL A 153 -38.44 -16.95 -3.55
C VAL A 153 -38.78 -15.97 -2.43
N GLY A 154 -37.90 -15.06 -2.08
CA GLY A 154 -38.15 -13.94 -1.17
C GLY A 154 -38.26 -14.35 0.31
N GLY A 155 -37.24 -14.27 1.04
CA GLY A 155 -37.13 -14.56 2.49
C GLY A 155 -35.72 -14.28 2.99
N ASP A 156 -34.76 -14.43 2.11
CA ASP A 156 -33.34 -14.16 2.42
C ASP A 156 -32.91 -12.84 1.79
N LYS A 157 -32.84 -11.81 2.63
CA LYS A 157 -32.40 -10.45 2.22
C LYS A 157 -30.95 -10.44 1.72
N GLN A 158 -30.11 -11.29 2.31
CA GLN A 158 -28.70 -11.37 1.94
C GLN A 158 -28.52 -12.00 0.55
N ALA A 159 -29.26 -13.06 0.26
CA ALA A 159 -29.25 -13.69 -1.07
C ALA A 159 -29.77 -12.73 -2.15
N LYS A 160 -30.81 -11.93 -1.83
CA LYS A 160 -31.31 -10.90 -2.75
C LYS A 160 -30.29 -9.82 -3.02
N LEU A 161 -29.64 -9.28 -1.98
CA LEU A 161 -28.58 -8.28 -2.09
C LEU A 161 -27.40 -8.79 -2.96
N GLU A 162 -26.92 -10.00 -2.66
CA GLU A 162 -25.87 -10.64 -3.44
C GLU A 162 -26.27 -10.80 -4.92
N TYR A 163 -27.51 -11.22 -5.18
CA TYR A 163 -28.02 -11.37 -6.53
C TYR A 163 -28.04 -10.04 -7.30
N ASP A 164 -28.51 -8.95 -6.65
CA ASP A 164 -28.56 -7.62 -7.26
C ASP A 164 -27.15 -7.08 -7.57
N VAL A 165 -26.18 -7.29 -6.69
CA VAL A 165 -24.76 -6.97 -6.91
C VAL A 165 -24.17 -7.76 -8.09
N LEU A 166 -24.45 -9.08 -8.16
CA LEU A 166 -23.99 -9.93 -9.25
C LEU A 166 -24.53 -9.47 -10.61
N LEU A 167 -25.81 -9.03 -10.69
CA LEU A 167 -26.41 -8.53 -11.92
C LEU A 167 -25.76 -7.22 -12.39
N GLN A 168 -25.42 -6.31 -11.48
CA GLN A 168 -24.74 -5.06 -11.82
C GLN A 168 -23.32 -5.34 -12.38
N TYR A 169 -22.56 -6.22 -11.75
CA TYR A 169 -21.26 -6.65 -12.26
C TYR A 169 -21.35 -7.35 -13.61
N LYS A 170 -22.34 -8.26 -13.78
CA LYS A 170 -22.57 -8.94 -15.04
C LYS A 170 -22.81 -7.93 -16.17
N ALA A 171 -23.68 -6.96 -15.96
CA ALA A 171 -24.00 -5.94 -16.95
C ALA A 171 -22.78 -5.08 -17.36
N ALA A 172 -21.89 -4.77 -16.41
CA ALA A 172 -20.65 -4.04 -16.67
C ALA A 172 -19.67 -4.89 -17.51
N LEU A 173 -19.42 -6.13 -17.11
CA LEU A 173 -18.51 -7.06 -17.80
C LEU A 173 -18.98 -7.40 -19.22
N GLU A 174 -20.28 -7.57 -19.45
CA GLU A 174 -20.87 -7.79 -20.77
C GLU A 174 -20.70 -6.59 -21.72
N GLN A 175 -20.47 -5.38 -21.14
CA GLN A 175 -20.12 -4.16 -21.88
C GLN A 175 -18.60 -4.00 -22.08
N GLY A 176 -17.78 -4.96 -21.67
CA GLY A 176 -16.33 -4.87 -21.71
C GLY A 176 -15.72 -3.95 -20.65
N LYS A 177 -16.49 -3.59 -19.59
CA LYS A 177 -16.02 -2.77 -18.48
C LYS A 177 -15.55 -3.65 -17.33
N SER A 178 -14.47 -3.28 -16.69
CA SER A 178 -13.96 -3.96 -15.49
C SER A 178 -14.88 -3.76 -14.28
N ALA A 179 -14.96 -4.74 -13.38
CA ALA A 179 -15.80 -4.66 -12.18
C ALA A 179 -15.48 -3.45 -11.29
N ARG A 180 -14.21 -2.98 -11.26
CA ARG A 180 -13.79 -1.78 -10.50
C ARG A 180 -14.48 -0.48 -10.93
N THR A 181 -15.12 -0.45 -12.12
CA THR A 181 -15.87 0.72 -12.58
C THR A 181 -17.28 0.80 -12.01
N VAL A 182 -17.76 -0.27 -11.37
CA VAL A 182 -19.07 -0.32 -10.71
C VAL A 182 -18.94 0.21 -9.29
N THR A 183 -19.75 1.18 -8.93
CA THR A 183 -19.79 1.76 -7.58
C THR A 183 -21.08 1.35 -6.86
N PHE A 184 -20.97 1.03 -5.57
CA PHE A 184 -22.09 0.69 -4.71
C PHE A 184 -22.24 1.75 -3.62
N GLU A 185 -23.47 2.16 -3.33
CA GLU A 185 -23.74 3.24 -2.36
C GLU A 185 -23.83 2.71 -0.93
N SER A 186 -24.37 1.49 -0.73
CA SER A 186 -24.54 0.94 0.61
C SER A 186 -23.34 0.11 1.07
N GLU A 187 -23.03 0.14 2.37
CA GLU A 187 -21.96 -0.66 2.98
C GLU A 187 -22.21 -2.18 2.79
N ASP A 188 -23.48 -2.60 2.84
CA ASP A 188 -23.84 -4.00 2.66
C ASP A 188 -23.57 -4.48 1.24
N GLU A 189 -23.85 -3.65 0.20
CA GLU A 189 -23.51 -3.96 -1.19
C GLU A 189 -21.98 -3.99 -1.39
N GLN A 190 -21.27 -3.02 -0.83
CA GLN A 190 -19.80 -2.99 -0.89
C GLN A 190 -19.17 -4.24 -0.24
N GLN A 191 -19.74 -4.69 0.88
CA GLN A 191 -19.27 -5.92 1.53
C GLN A 191 -19.63 -7.17 0.73
N ALA A 192 -20.83 -7.24 0.15
CA ALA A 192 -21.23 -8.32 -0.75
C ALA A 192 -20.33 -8.37 -1.99
N ALA A 193 -20.02 -7.21 -2.59
CA ALA A 193 -19.12 -7.06 -3.71
C ALA A 193 -17.69 -7.56 -3.39
N LYS A 194 -17.14 -7.17 -2.25
CA LYS A 194 -15.81 -7.63 -1.79
C LYS A 194 -15.74 -9.15 -1.63
N ASN A 195 -16.81 -9.78 -1.14
CA ASN A 195 -16.87 -11.23 -0.91
C ASN A 195 -16.89 -12.06 -2.21
N LEU A 196 -17.04 -11.44 -3.38
CA LEU A 196 -17.00 -12.12 -4.67
C LEU A 196 -15.57 -12.37 -5.16
N PHE A 197 -14.59 -11.64 -4.65
CA PHE A 197 -13.16 -11.75 -5.00
C PHE A 197 -12.91 -11.71 -6.51
N LEU A 198 -13.58 -10.80 -7.21
CA LEU A 198 -13.42 -10.64 -8.65
C LEU A 198 -12.03 -10.11 -9.00
N LEU A 199 -11.47 -10.62 -10.10
CA LEU A 199 -10.13 -10.22 -10.56
C LEU A 199 -10.12 -8.77 -11.05
N THR A 200 -11.14 -8.38 -11.82
CA THR A 200 -11.26 -7.03 -12.37
C THR A 200 -11.81 -5.99 -11.38
N ALA A 201 -12.20 -6.41 -10.16
CA ALA A 201 -12.56 -5.51 -9.07
C ALA A 201 -11.31 -4.98 -8.31
N LYS A 202 -10.17 -5.65 -8.47
CA LYS A 202 -8.92 -5.23 -7.83
C LYS A 202 -8.46 -3.88 -8.34
N PRO A 203 -7.87 -3.02 -7.47
CA PRO A 203 -7.23 -1.79 -7.90
C PRO A 203 -6.06 -2.11 -8.87
N VAL A 204 -5.87 -1.25 -9.87
CA VAL A 204 -4.85 -1.41 -10.90
C VAL A 204 -4.00 -0.15 -11.03
N LEU A 205 -2.68 -0.35 -11.16
CA LEU A 205 -1.72 0.65 -11.56
C LEU A 205 -1.16 0.27 -12.94
N TYR A 206 -1.34 1.10 -13.93
CA TYR A 206 -0.72 0.93 -15.24
C TYR A 206 0.69 1.50 -15.24
N VAL A 207 1.66 0.67 -15.59
CA VAL A 207 3.07 1.05 -15.70
C VAL A 207 3.45 1.05 -17.17
N CYS A 208 3.60 2.23 -17.75
CA CYS A 208 4.08 2.43 -19.11
C CYS A 208 5.62 2.34 -19.11
N ASN A 209 6.15 1.21 -19.57
CA ASN A 209 7.59 1.05 -19.75
C ASN A 209 8.00 1.70 -21.06
N VAL A 210 8.79 2.78 -20.97
CA VAL A 210 9.26 3.60 -22.10
C VAL A 210 10.75 3.44 -22.31
N ASP A 211 11.26 4.00 -23.40
CA ASP A 211 12.70 4.22 -23.60
C ASP A 211 13.25 5.33 -22.67
N ASP A 212 14.58 5.40 -22.54
CA ASP A 212 15.25 6.32 -21.61
C ASP A 212 14.94 7.79 -21.92
N THR A 213 14.81 8.15 -23.20
CA THR A 213 14.53 9.53 -23.62
C THR A 213 13.12 9.98 -23.28
N SER A 214 12.21 9.04 -23.11
CA SER A 214 10.80 9.25 -22.76
C SER A 214 10.52 9.13 -21.25
N ALA A 215 11.50 8.78 -20.42
CA ALA A 215 11.32 8.48 -19.00
C ALA A 215 10.75 9.68 -18.19
N ALA A 216 11.14 10.91 -18.54
CA ALA A 216 10.70 12.11 -17.83
C ALA A 216 9.30 12.61 -18.29
N HIS A 217 8.95 12.48 -19.56
CA HIS A 217 7.77 13.14 -20.14
C HIS A 217 6.77 12.20 -20.81
N GLY A 218 7.16 10.95 -21.06
CA GLY A 218 6.37 10.00 -21.82
C GLY A 218 6.46 10.21 -23.34
N ASN A 219 5.61 9.51 -24.07
CA ASN A 219 5.55 9.53 -25.53
C ASN A 219 4.11 9.29 -26.03
N ALA A 220 3.93 9.19 -27.36
CA ALA A 220 2.62 8.98 -27.97
C ALA A 220 1.91 7.69 -27.50
N HIS A 221 2.66 6.62 -27.19
CA HIS A 221 2.10 5.39 -26.65
C HIS A 221 1.51 5.62 -25.25
N VAL A 222 2.21 6.37 -24.39
CA VAL A 222 1.72 6.75 -23.05
C VAL A 222 0.44 7.59 -23.15
N ASP A 223 0.39 8.53 -24.08
CA ASP A 223 -0.80 9.37 -24.29
C ASP A 223 -2.00 8.55 -24.78
N ALA A 224 -1.77 7.52 -25.61
CA ALA A 224 -2.81 6.59 -26.02
C ALA A 224 -3.36 5.79 -24.84
N VAL A 225 -2.48 5.25 -23.98
CA VAL A 225 -2.90 4.54 -22.75
C VAL A 225 -3.67 5.48 -21.82
N ARG A 226 -3.17 6.72 -21.58
CA ARG A 226 -3.84 7.70 -20.72
C ARG A 226 -5.26 8.01 -21.18
N LYS A 227 -5.48 8.08 -22.50
CA LYS A 227 -6.83 8.26 -23.08
C LYS A 227 -7.70 7.02 -22.86
N ALA A 228 -7.13 5.81 -23.03
CA ALA A 228 -7.86 4.55 -22.91
C ALA A 228 -8.35 4.28 -21.48
N ILE A 229 -7.57 4.71 -20.45
CA ILE A 229 -7.90 4.44 -19.03
C ILE A 229 -8.67 5.57 -18.36
N LYS A 230 -9.04 6.64 -19.10
CA LYS A 230 -9.64 7.87 -18.51
C LYS A 230 -10.85 7.59 -17.62
N ASP A 231 -11.65 6.59 -17.98
CA ASP A 231 -12.90 6.26 -17.27
C ASP A 231 -12.74 5.04 -16.32
N GLU A 232 -11.50 4.61 -16.05
CA GLU A 232 -11.25 3.38 -15.28
C GLU A 232 -10.93 3.60 -13.80
N ASN A 233 -10.88 4.80 -13.29
CA ASN A 233 -10.41 5.09 -11.93
C ASN A 233 -9.09 4.34 -11.60
N ALA A 234 -8.11 4.48 -12.50
CA ALA A 234 -6.81 3.82 -12.43
C ALA A 234 -5.68 4.85 -12.55
N GLU A 235 -4.58 4.59 -11.87
CA GLU A 235 -3.37 5.40 -11.94
C GLU A 235 -2.45 4.94 -13.07
N LEU A 236 -1.64 5.86 -13.61
CA LEU A 236 -0.63 5.59 -14.63
C LEU A 236 0.72 6.12 -14.19
N LEU A 237 1.73 5.28 -14.27
CA LEU A 237 3.12 5.62 -13.97
C LEU A 237 3.99 5.38 -15.22
N ILE A 238 4.92 6.30 -15.48
CA ILE A 238 5.89 6.19 -16.57
C ILE A 238 7.23 5.77 -15.98
N ILE A 239 7.82 4.69 -16.49
CA ILE A 239 9.11 4.17 -16.05
C ILE A 239 9.91 3.71 -17.26
N SER A 240 11.22 3.93 -17.29
CA SER A 240 12.13 3.19 -18.14
C SER A 240 12.77 2.07 -17.33
N ALA A 241 12.42 0.83 -17.62
CA ALA A 241 13.01 -0.32 -16.93
C ALA A 241 14.52 -0.45 -17.19
N GLN A 242 15.02 0.06 -18.33
CA GLN A 242 16.44 0.10 -18.63
C GLN A 242 17.13 1.14 -17.75
N THR A 243 16.63 2.37 -17.69
CA THR A 243 17.15 3.42 -16.80
C THR A 243 17.21 2.93 -15.34
N GLU A 244 16.18 2.21 -14.88
CA GLU A 244 16.17 1.66 -13.51
C GLU A 244 17.23 0.56 -13.31
N ALA A 245 17.50 -0.24 -14.34
CA ALA A 245 18.56 -1.24 -14.30
C ALA A 245 19.95 -0.55 -14.19
N ASP A 246 20.17 0.50 -14.98
CA ASP A 246 21.41 1.27 -14.95
C ASP A 246 21.61 1.96 -13.59
N ILE A 247 20.55 2.55 -13.00
CA ILE A 247 20.58 3.12 -11.63
C ILE A 247 20.91 2.04 -10.58
N ALA A 248 20.41 0.83 -10.76
CA ALA A 248 20.67 -0.27 -9.81
C ALA A 248 22.11 -0.73 -9.80
N GLU A 249 22.87 -0.52 -10.88
CA GLU A 249 24.31 -0.83 -10.98
C GLU A 249 25.21 0.22 -10.32
N LEU A 250 24.69 1.42 -10.06
CA LEU A 250 25.47 2.49 -9.41
C LEU A 250 25.64 2.19 -7.91
N GLU A 251 26.87 2.36 -7.41
CA GLU A 251 27.23 1.99 -6.04
C GLU A 251 26.94 3.10 -5.02
N SER A 252 27.18 4.37 -5.40
CA SER A 252 27.05 5.49 -4.48
C SER A 252 25.71 6.24 -4.64
N TYR A 253 25.26 6.85 -3.54
CA TYR A 253 24.08 7.70 -3.56
C TYR A 253 24.29 8.94 -4.44
N GLU A 254 25.48 9.52 -4.39
CA GLU A 254 25.84 10.69 -5.17
C GLU A 254 25.80 10.40 -6.68
N GLU A 255 26.32 9.25 -7.12
CA GLU A 255 26.25 8.85 -8.53
C GLU A 255 24.81 8.70 -9.00
N LYS A 256 23.95 8.10 -8.17
CA LYS A 256 22.50 7.97 -8.47
C LYS A 256 21.84 9.32 -8.62
N GLN A 257 22.15 10.29 -7.74
CA GLN A 257 21.58 11.64 -7.82
C GLN A 257 22.01 12.36 -9.09
N ILE A 258 23.30 12.32 -9.43
CA ILE A 258 23.83 12.92 -10.67
C ILE A 258 23.15 12.30 -11.89
N PHE A 259 23.02 10.96 -11.93
CA PHE A 259 22.38 10.27 -13.02
C PHE A 259 20.88 10.67 -13.18
N LEU A 260 20.16 10.76 -12.08
CA LEU A 260 18.75 11.20 -12.08
C LEU A 260 18.62 12.65 -12.56
N GLU A 261 19.51 13.55 -12.13
CA GLU A 261 19.52 14.94 -12.56
C GLU A 261 19.79 15.06 -14.07
N ASP A 262 20.76 14.31 -14.60
CA ASP A 262 21.06 14.26 -16.03
C ASP A 262 19.87 13.77 -16.87
N MET A 263 19.09 12.83 -16.33
CA MET A 263 17.85 12.33 -16.95
C MET A 263 16.64 13.24 -16.75
N GLY A 264 16.77 14.34 -15.98
CA GLY A 264 15.68 15.24 -15.63
C GLY A 264 14.66 14.61 -14.67
N LEU A 265 15.06 13.60 -13.91
CA LEU A 265 14.23 12.89 -12.93
C LEU A 265 14.54 13.39 -11.51
N LYS A 266 13.50 13.54 -10.68
CA LYS A 266 13.66 13.94 -9.27
C LYS A 266 13.95 12.76 -8.35
N GLU A 267 13.42 11.60 -8.69
CA GLU A 267 13.56 10.34 -7.96
C GLU A 267 13.48 9.18 -8.95
N SER A 268 13.94 7.99 -8.54
CA SER A 268 13.90 6.80 -9.37
C SER A 268 12.46 6.39 -9.69
N GLY A 269 12.25 5.74 -10.83
CA GLY A 269 10.96 5.18 -11.19
C GLY A 269 10.57 4.03 -10.24
N CYS A 270 11.54 3.28 -9.73
CA CYS A 270 11.31 2.25 -8.71
C CYS A 270 10.77 2.85 -7.41
N ASP A 271 11.32 3.96 -6.90
CA ASP A 271 10.82 4.63 -5.70
C ASP A 271 9.39 5.16 -5.90
N ARG A 272 9.12 5.78 -7.07
CA ARG A 272 7.77 6.21 -7.44
C ARG A 272 6.79 5.05 -7.52
N LEU A 273 7.24 3.92 -8.09
CA LEU A 273 6.42 2.71 -8.19
C LEU A 273 6.10 2.13 -6.80
N ILE A 274 7.07 2.05 -5.91
CA ILE A 274 6.86 1.57 -4.54
C ILE A 274 5.85 2.45 -3.79
N LYS A 275 6.00 3.77 -3.88
CA LYS A 275 5.05 4.73 -3.29
C LYS A 275 3.64 4.58 -3.88
N ALA A 276 3.54 4.42 -5.20
CA ALA A 276 2.27 4.22 -5.88
C ALA A 276 1.60 2.90 -5.48
N ILE A 277 2.34 1.80 -5.36
CA ILE A 277 1.84 0.50 -4.87
C ILE A 277 1.31 0.64 -3.45
N TYR A 278 2.05 1.35 -2.60
CA TYR A 278 1.68 1.56 -1.21
C TYR A 278 0.37 2.32 -1.09
N HIS A 279 0.21 3.36 -1.92
CA HIS A 279 -1.03 4.12 -2.03
C HIS A 279 -2.18 3.29 -2.62
N LEU A 280 -1.92 2.51 -3.68
CA LEU A 280 -2.89 1.63 -4.35
C LEU A 280 -3.48 0.57 -3.39
N LEU A 281 -2.69 0.11 -2.43
CA LEU A 281 -3.08 -0.84 -1.41
C LEU A 281 -3.76 -0.19 -0.18
N ASP A 282 -4.01 1.13 -0.20
CA ASP A 282 -4.53 1.91 0.93
C ASP A 282 -3.67 1.74 2.20
N LEU A 283 -2.35 1.66 2.02
CA LEU A 283 -1.41 1.53 3.13
C LEU A 283 -0.94 2.89 3.64
N GLN A 284 -0.75 2.95 4.94
CA GLN A 284 -0.14 4.07 5.64
C GLN A 284 0.92 3.56 6.62
N THR A 285 1.78 4.46 7.07
CA THR A 285 2.88 4.12 7.97
C THR A 285 2.85 5.02 9.20
N PHE A 286 2.96 4.42 10.38
CA PHE A 286 3.40 5.10 11.59
C PHE A 286 4.76 4.58 12.03
N ILE A 287 5.51 5.38 12.76
CA ILE A 287 6.87 5.04 13.17
C ILE A 287 6.94 4.96 14.70
N THR A 288 7.61 3.93 15.20
CA THR A 288 8.05 3.89 16.59
C THR A 288 9.51 4.26 16.66
N ALA A 289 9.85 5.26 17.45
CA ALA A 289 11.23 5.72 17.61
C ALA A 289 11.69 5.55 19.07
N GLY A 290 12.90 4.99 19.22
CA GLY A 290 13.53 4.77 20.52
C GLY A 290 14.99 4.33 20.35
N GLU A 291 15.74 4.28 21.47
CA GLU A 291 17.17 3.93 21.49
C GLU A 291 17.48 2.54 20.93
N MET A 292 16.56 1.58 21.05
CA MET A 292 16.77 0.23 20.53
C MET A 292 16.55 0.15 19.03
N GLU A 293 15.48 0.76 18.54
CA GLU A 293 15.10 0.75 17.13
C GLU A 293 14.23 1.94 16.75
N VAL A 294 14.38 2.39 15.50
CA VAL A 294 13.40 3.19 14.77
C VAL A 294 12.76 2.26 13.74
N LYS A 295 11.43 2.09 13.83
CA LYS A 295 10.73 1.13 12.99
C LYS A 295 9.45 1.70 12.42
N ALA A 296 9.30 1.57 11.10
CA ALA A 296 8.08 1.85 10.38
C ALA A 296 7.12 0.65 10.44
N TRP A 297 5.85 0.94 10.70
CA TRP A 297 4.78 -0.04 10.81
C TRP A 297 3.70 0.27 9.80
N THR A 298 3.36 -0.71 8.99
CA THR A 298 2.34 -0.59 7.95
C THR A 298 0.95 -0.90 8.49
N PHE A 299 -0.01 -0.05 8.17
CA PHE A 299 -1.44 -0.27 8.49
C PHE A 299 -2.33 0.17 7.33
N ARG A 300 -3.58 -0.24 7.32
CA ARG A 300 -4.54 0.21 6.31
C ARG A 300 -5.16 1.55 6.70
N LYS A 301 -5.34 2.43 5.72
CA LYS A 301 -6.06 3.69 5.87
C LYS A 301 -7.45 3.43 6.47
N GLY A 302 -7.83 4.26 7.45
CA GLY A 302 -9.10 4.13 8.16
C GLY A 302 -9.10 3.16 9.35
N TRP A 303 -7.97 2.49 9.64
CA TRP A 303 -7.86 1.70 10.86
C TRP A 303 -7.87 2.60 12.10
N LYS A 304 -8.50 2.11 13.17
CA LYS A 304 -8.53 2.78 14.48
C LYS A 304 -7.28 2.44 15.30
N ALA A 305 -6.96 3.28 16.27
CA ALA A 305 -5.77 3.14 17.11
C ALA A 305 -5.55 1.74 17.73
N PRO A 306 -6.57 1.01 18.21
CA PRO A 306 -6.37 -0.37 18.68
C PRO A 306 -5.85 -1.31 17.59
N GLN A 307 -6.40 -1.22 16.36
CA GLN A 307 -5.98 -2.03 15.23
C GLN A 307 -4.54 -1.70 14.82
N CYS A 308 -4.16 -0.42 14.82
CA CYS A 308 -2.79 0.01 14.58
C CYS A 308 -1.84 -0.51 15.67
N ALA A 309 -2.22 -0.50 16.93
CA ALA A 309 -1.43 -1.11 18.01
C ALA A 309 -1.28 -2.62 17.81
N GLY A 310 -2.29 -3.28 17.26
CA GLY A 310 -2.28 -4.71 16.91
C GLY A 310 -1.21 -5.10 15.90
N VAL A 311 -0.77 -4.16 15.04
CA VAL A 311 0.35 -4.39 14.10
C VAL A 311 1.67 -4.58 14.84
N ILE A 312 1.86 -3.91 15.98
CA ILE A 312 3.05 -4.05 16.81
C ILE A 312 3.02 -5.42 17.52
N HIS A 313 1.90 -5.73 18.17
CA HIS A 313 1.64 -7.00 18.82
C HIS A 313 0.14 -7.22 19.02
N THR A 314 -0.35 -8.43 18.81
CA THR A 314 -1.78 -8.76 18.94
C THR A 314 -2.37 -8.48 20.32
N ASP A 315 -1.56 -8.58 21.39
CA ASP A 315 -2.01 -8.27 22.74
C ASP A 315 -2.26 -6.77 22.94
N PHE A 316 -1.57 -5.92 22.16
CA PHE A 316 -1.80 -4.46 22.21
C PHE A 316 -3.15 -4.07 21.64
N GLU A 317 -3.67 -4.78 20.65
CA GLU A 317 -5.03 -4.56 20.15
C GLU A 317 -6.08 -4.85 21.23
N LYS A 318 -5.96 -6.01 21.89
CA LYS A 318 -6.91 -6.46 22.93
C LYS A 318 -6.81 -5.65 24.21
N GLY A 319 -5.60 -5.24 24.59
CA GLY A 319 -5.31 -4.48 25.81
C GLY A 319 -5.17 -2.99 25.59
N PHE A 320 -5.57 -2.45 24.43
CA PHE A 320 -5.38 -1.04 24.11
C PHE A 320 -6.17 -0.14 25.06
N ILE A 321 -5.47 0.82 25.68
CA ILE A 321 -6.08 1.83 26.53
C ILE A 321 -5.89 3.21 25.89
N ARG A 322 -4.64 3.57 25.60
CA ARG A 322 -4.27 4.84 24.96
C ARG A 322 -2.89 4.73 24.32
N ALA A 323 -2.64 5.57 23.32
CA ALA A 323 -1.31 5.80 22.75
C ALA A 323 -0.98 7.28 22.83
N GLU A 324 0.29 7.61 22.96
CA GLU A 324 0.81 8.96 22.78
C GLU A 324 1.42 9.02 21.39
N ILE A 325 0.95 9.98 20.59
CA ILE A 325 1.35 10.16 19.20
C ILE A 325 1.90 11.58 19.08
N VAL A 326 3.00 11.71 18.35
CA VAL A 326 3.65 12.99 18.08
C VAL A 326 3.71 13.16 16.56
N SER A 327 3.40 14.36 16.07
CA SER A 327 3.62 14.71 14.68
C SER A 327 5.11 14.65 14.35
N TYR A 328 5.46 14.12 13.18
CA TYR A 328 6.84 14.07 12.71
C TYR A 328 7.46 15.48 12.64
N ASP A 329 6.72 16.44 12.08
CA ASP A 329 7.20 17.80 11.89
C ASP A 329 7.49 18.47 13.24
N ASP A 330 6.57 18.34 14.23
CA ASP A 330 6.76 18.88 15.58
C ASP A 330 7.99 18.27 16.26
N LEU A 331 8.23 16.97 16.08
CA LEU A 331 9.38 16.29 16.66
C LEU A 331 10.69 16.77 16.07
N VAL A 332 10.73 16.95 14.75
CA VAL A 332 11.91 17.46 14.03
C VAL A 332 12.18 18.92 14.38
N GLU A 333 11.14 19.77 14.40
CA GLU A 333 11.25 21.18 14.74
C GLU A 333 11.75 21.39 16.18
N CYS A 334 11.29 20.55 17.12
CA CYS A 334 11.74 20.58 18.49
C CYS A 334 13.15 19.99 18.71
N GLY A 335 13.73 19.29 17.71
CA GLY A 335 15.04 18.67 17.83
C GLY A 335 15.09 17.42 18.71
N GLY A 336 13.96 16.74 18.91
CA GLY A 336 13.86 15.47 19.64
C GLY A 336 12.88 15.46 20.81
N PHE A 337 12.67 14.28 21.40
CA PHE A 337 11.67 14.05 22.45
C PHE A 337 11.91 14.86 23.73
N GLY A 338 13.16 15.06 24.13
CA GLY A 338 13.49 15.84 25.32
C GLY A 338 13.06 17.30 25.21
N ALA A 339 13.30 17.91 24.07
CA ALA A 339 12.91 19.29 23.79
C ALA A 339 11.39 19.42 23.56
N LEU A 340 10.76 18.42 22.95
CA LEU A 340 9.31 18.39 22.75
C LEU A 340 8.54 18.42 24.07
N VAL A 341 8.95 17.62 25.06
CA VAL A 341 8.32 17.62 26.40
C VAL A 341 8.41 18.99 27.05
N HIS A 342 9.54 19.68 26.88
CA HIS A 342 9.73 21.04 27.42
C HIS A 342 9.02 22.09 26.54
N GLY A 343 9.06 21.97 25.23
CA GLY A 343 8.42 22.87 24.27
C GLY A 343 6.89 22.71 24.20
N ALA A 344 6.37 21.49 24.31
CA ALA A 344 4.91 21.25 24.33
C ALA A 344 4.23 21.92 25.52
N ALA A 345 4.92 22.03 26.68
CA ALA A 345 4.40 22.81 27.78
C ALA A 345 4.31 24.31 27.47
N ALA A 346 5.20 24.83 26.63
CA ALA A 346 5.17 26.24 26.20
C ALA A 346 4.14 26.45 25.07
N HIS A 347 4.09 25.54 24.10
CA HIS A 347 3.17 25.59 22.97
C HIS A 347 1.72 25.32 23.36
N ALA A 348 1.47 24.37 24.27
CA ALA A 348 0.16 24.14 24.87
C ALA A 348 -0.33 25.33 25.67
N ARG A 349 0.56 26.05 26.36
CA ARG A 349 0.23 27.32 27.01
C ARG A 349 -0.19 28.39 25.98
N MET A 350 0.52 28.51 24.89
CA MET A 350 0.22 29.48 23.83
C MET A 350 -1.11 29.16 23.10
N LEU A 351 -1.43 27.89 22.88
CA LEU A 351 -2.70 27.45 22.29
C LEU A 351 -3.86 27.58 23.29
N LEU A 352 -3.64 27.36 24.58
CA LEU A 352 -4.63 27.56 25.62
C LEU A 352 -4.93 29.05 25.83
N GLU A 353 -3.96 29.94 25.71
CA GLU A 353 -4.18 31.39 25.73
C GLU A 353 -4.97 31.91 24.54
N LYS A 354 -4.73 31.39 23.35
CA LYS A 354 -5.53 31.69 22.13
C LYS A 354 -6.95 31.07 22.14
N ARG A 355 -7.22 30.05 22.96
CA ARG A 355 -8.53 29.40 23.09
C ARG A 355 -9.44 29.93 24.20
N LYS A 356 -8.99 30.87 25.01
CA LYS A 356 -9.86 31.46 26.03
C LYS A 356 -11.04 32.26 25.48
N ASP A 357 -11.07 32.54 24.19
CA ASP A 357 -12.11 33.34 23.52
C ASP A 357 -13.19 32.53 22.78
N GLY A 358 -13.40 31.26 23.03
CA GLY A 358 -14.58 30.60 22.52
C GLY A 358 -14.55 29.09 22.22
N ALA A 359 -14.43 28.22 23.20
CA ALA A 359 -14.81 26.82 22.99
C ALA A 359 -15.18 26.08 24.28
N ARG A 360 -16.48 26.14 24.63
CA ARG A 360 -17.08 25.29 25.68
C ARG A 360 -17.73 24.01 25.14
N ALA A 361 -17.58 23.66 23.86
CA ALA A 361 -18.42 22.69 23.17
C ALA A 361 -17.71 21.48 22.51
N LEU A 362 -16.52 21.08 22.91
CA LEU A 362 -15.84 19.96 22.22
C LEU A 362 -15.25 18.89 23.17
N ARG A 363 -15.93 18.58 24.27
CA ARG A 363 -15.39 17.67 25.30
C ARG A 363 -15.84 16.20 25.21
N ARG A 364 -16.64 15.74 24.24
CA ARG A 364 -17.17 14.37 24.28
C ARG A 364 -17.18 13.58 22.96
N GLU A 365 -16.98 14.18 21.81
CA GLU A 365 -17.18 13.50 20.51
C GLU A 365 -15.92 13.11 19.74
N VAL A 366 -14.72 13.43 20.24
CA VAL A 366 -13.47 13.32 19.45
C VAL A 366 -12.78 11.95 19.55
N TRP A 367 -13.13 11.10 20.51
CA TRP A 367 -12.35 9.89 20.79
C TRP A 367 -12.78 8.62 20.01
N ASP A 368 -13.97 8.61 19.44
CA ASP A 368 -14.47 7.44 18.71
C ASP A 368 -14.25 7.50 17.18
N GLU A 369 -13.90 8.67 16.63
CA GLU A 369 -13.79 8.91 15.19
C GLU A 369 -12.43 9.40 14.69
N VAL A 370 -11.38 9.45 15.52
CA VAL A 370 -10.07 9.92 15.06
C VAL A 370 -9.39 8.80 14.26
N PRO A 371 -9.16 9.01 12.95
CA PRO A 371 -8.29 8.12 12.19
C PRO A 371 -6.90 8.10 12.82
N CYS A 372 -6.22 6.96 12.79
CA CYS A 372 -4.83 6.86 13.24
C CYS A 372 -4.00 7.93 12.50
N GLY A 373 -3.54 8.96 13.19
CA GLY A 373 -2.80 10.07 12.57
C GLY A 373 -3.02 11.46 13.18
N VAL A 374 -3.98 11.63 14.12
CA VAL A 374 -4.19 12.95 14.75
C VAL A 374 -4.14 12.83 16.26
N ALA A 375 -3.17 13.47 16.89
CA ALA A 375 -3.06 13.58 18.34
C ALA A 375 -3.57 14.93 18.82
N HIS A 376 -4.45 14.92 19.83
CA HIS A 376 -4.76 16.10 20.64
C HIS A 376 -4.11 15.97 22.02
N PRO A 377 -3.39 16.99 22.52
CA PRO A 377 -2.82 16.96 23.84
C PRO A 377 -3.85 17.38 24.89
N GLU A 378 -4.32 16.46 25.73
CA GLU A 378 -4.82 16.84 27.06
C GLU A 378 -3.80 16.41 28.12
N LEU A 379 -3.12 17.40 28.68
CA LEU A 379 -2.27 17.27 29.85
C LEU A 379 -3.13 17.24 31.10
N GLY A 380 -3.21 16.08 31.75
CA GLY A 380 -3.59 15.98 33.15
C GLY A 380 -2.37 16.35 34.00
N ALA A 381 -2.51 17.37 34.83
CA ALA A 381 -1.50 17.75 35.80
C ALA A 381 -1.31 16.63 36.85
N GLY A 382 -0.11 16.10 36.95
CA GLY A 382 0.31 15.12 37.94
C GLY A 382 1.76 14.72 37.70
N ASP A 383 2.62 15.20 38.55
CA ASP A 383 4.01 14.86 38.87
C ASP A 383 4.91 14.31 37.74
N GLY A 384 5.97 15.07 37.46
CA GLY A 384 7.02 14.80 36.52
C GLY A 384 7.54 13.38 36.53
N THR A 385 7.77 12.90 35.35
CA THR A 385 8.31 11.62 34.88
C THR A 385 7.25 10.68 34.35
N THR A 386 6.97 10.74 33.07
CA THR A 386 6.87 9.54 32.23
C THR A 386 6.47 9.92 30.81
N VAL A 387 7.41 9.87 29.88
CA VAL A 387 7.18 9.74 28.45
C VAL A 387 6.51 8.38 28.22
N GLY A 388 5.41 8.35 27.51
CA GLY A 388 4.41 7.31 27.47
C GLY A 388 4.89 5.89 27.26
N SER A 389 4.59 5.05 28.20
CA SER A 389 4.73 3.60 28.09
C SER A 389 3.38 2.96 27.73
N LEU A 390 3.36 2.11 26.71
CA LEU A 390 2.33 1.09 26.55
C LEU A 390 2.35 0.24 27.84
N ARG A 391 1.28 0.26 28.63
CA ARG A 391 1.22 -0.56 29.84
C ARG A 391 0.73 -1.95 29.42
N GLU A 392 1.62 -2.93 29.58
CA GLU A 392 1.26 -4.36 29.60
C GLU A 392 0.50 -4.70 30.90
N HIS A 393 -0.53 -5.53 30.79
CA HIS A 393 -1.06 -6.26 31.94
C HIS A 393 -0.03 -7.33 32.34
N GLY A 394 0.72 -7.08 33.39
CA GLY A 394 1.71 -8.00 33.90
C GLY A 394 1.06 -9.30 34.42
N GLU A 395 1.61 -10.42 34.00
CA GLU A 395 1.42 -11.72 34.65
C GLU A 395 1.79 -11.64 36.13
N ARG A 396 0.97 -12.22 36.97
CA ARG A 396 1.29 -12.40 38.41
C ARG A 396 2.25 -13.56 38.55
N ASP A 397 3.34 -13.35 39.29
CA ASP A 397 4.19 -14.45 39.69
C ASP A 397 3.50 -15.31 40.78
N GLU A 398 4.04 -16.48 41.05
CA GLU A 398 3.51 -17.43 42.04
C GLU A 398 3.44 -16.88 43.49
N ARG A 399 3.89 -15.65 43.73
CA ARG A 399 3.84 -14.94 45.00
C ARG A 399 2.87 -13.76 45.02
N GLY A 400 2.15 -13.51 43.94
CA GLY A 400 1.12 -12.46 43.92
C GLY A 400 1.63 -11.01 43.77
N GLU A 401 2.91 -10.80 43.55
CA GLU A 401 3.49 -9.49 43.33
C GLU A 401 3.48 -9.11 41.83
N LYS A 402 2.96 -7.92 41.51
CA LYS A 402 2.98 -7.38 40.14
C LYS A 402 4.42 -7.00 39.74
N ARG A 403 5.05 -7.76 38.88
CA ARG A 403 6.27 -7.31 38.21
C ARG A 403 5.93 -6.12 37.32
N LYS A 404 6.51 -4.96 37.63
CA LYS A 404 6.52 -3.81 36.72
C LYS A 404 7.45 -4.12 35.57
N ALA A 405 6.90 -4.53 34.42
CA ALA A 405 7.66 -4.56 33.20
C ALA A 405 8.05 -3.11 32.84
N ARG A 406 9.35 -2.81 32.83
CA ARG A 406 9.89 -1.60 32.24
C ARG A 406 9.85 -1.78 30.73
N ALA A 407 8.77 -1.38 30.10
CA ALA A 407 8.78 -1.13 28.66
C ALA A 407 9.64 0.11 28.42
N GLY A 408 10.76 -0.05 27.73
CA GLY A 408 11.55 1.08 27.24
C GLY A 408 10.62 1.97 26.42
N GLY A 409 10.60 3.27 26.71
CA GLY A 409 9.66 4.21 26.12
C GLY A 409 9.80 4.20 24.59
N ARG A 410 8.74 3.73 23.91
CA ARG A 410 8.57 3.85 22.45
C ARG A 410 7.53 4.92 22.21
N VAL A 411 7.88 5.93 21.43
CA VAL A 411 6.96 6.98 21.00
C VAL A 411 6.50 6.69 19.59
N LEU A 412 5.21 6.83 19.34
CA LEU A 412 4.60 6.72 18.03
C LEU A 412 4.74 8.07 17.31
N VAL A 413 5.25 8.07 16.10
CA VAL A 413 5.38 9.25 15.23
C VAL A 413 4.50 9.04 14.00
N ALA A 414 3.58 9.95 13.76
CA ALA A 414 2.66 9.90 12.63
C ALA A 414 2.66 11.20 11.84
N ASP A 415 2.36 11.13 10.55
CA ASP A 415 2.04 12.29 9.71
C ASP A 415 0.57 12.71 9.90
N HIS A 416 0.33 13.96 9.57
CA HIS A 416 -1.01 14.55 9.48
C HIS A 416 -1.74 14.11 8.22
#